data_7b79d74c236245816e0fdddec64ee645
#
_entry.id   7b79d74c236245816e0fdddec64ee645
#
_cell.length_a   1.000
_cell.length_b   1.000
_cell.length_c   1.000
_cell.angle_alpha   90.00
_cell.angle_beta   90.00
_cell.angle_gamma   90.00
#
_symmetry.space_group_name_H-M   'P 1'
#
loop_
_entity.id
_entity.type
_entity.pdbx_description
1 polymer ?
#
loop_
_entity_poly.entity_id
_entity_poly.type
_entity_poly.pdbx_seq_one_letter_code
_entity_poly.pdbx_strand_id
1 'polypeptide(L)'
;MKEHIAPGETVTAEETKKPVAEAFSFGDPIPVLDRRELLDYVECVQMDRWYEPPVSFDGLARTFRAAVHHSSPIAVKCNILTSTYIPHPLLSQQAFSRFVQDYLVFGNAYLEKRTNRFGEVISLEPALAKYTRRGLDLETYWFVQYSLTTQPYQFTKGNVFHLMEPDINQEI
;
A
#
# COMPACT_ATOMS: atom_id res chain seq x y z
N MET A 1 -6.52 -84.50 45.83
CA MET A 1 -6.47 -83.92 44.46
C MET A 1 -6.84 -82.48 44.65
N LYS A 2 -5.88 -81.61 44.52
CA LYS A 2 -6.03 -80.15 44.75
C LYS A 2 -6.31 -79.44 43.41
N GLU A 3 -7.48 -78.86 43.35
CA GLU A 3 -7.82 -77.97 42.23
C GLU A 3 -7.15 -76.62 42.43
N HIS A 4 -6.50 -76.15 41.39
CA HIS A 4 -5.78 -74.92 41.34
C HIS A 4 -6.68 -73.87 40.65
N ILE A 5 -7.17 -72.94 41.46
CA ILE A 5 -7.94 -71.79 40.94
C ILE A 5 -6.94 -70.71 40.50
N ALA A 6 -7.01 -70.33 39.28
CA ALA A 6 -6.24 -69.20 38.68
C ALA A 6 -6.84 -67.88 39.13
N PRO A 7 -6.03 -66.86 39.42
CA PRO A 7 -6.51 -65.49 39.76
C PRO A 7 -6.99 -64.69 38.55
N GLY A 8 -8.10 -64.00 38.80
CA GLY A 8 -8.85 -63.26 37.82
C GLY A 8 -8.09 -62.09 37.18
N GLU A 9 -8.43 -61.88 35.92
CA GLU A 9 -8.05 -60.73 35.13
C GLU A 9 -8.67 -59.45 35.70
N THR A 10 -7.80 -58.49 36.03
CA THR A 10 -8.21 -57.15 36.37
C THR A 10 -8.51 -56.41 35.05
N VAL A 11 -9.78 -56.09 34.84
CA VAL A 11 -10.24 -55.20 33.77
C VAL A 11 -9.70 -53.81 34.07
N THR A 12 -8.72 -53.40 33.33
CA THR A 12 -8.23 -52.00 33.29
C THR A 12 -9.33 -51.12 32.71
N ALA A 13 -9.86 -50.22 33.56
CA ALA A 13 -10.76 -49.17 33.11
C ALA A 13 -10.03 -48.27 32.09
N GLU A 14 -10.56 -48.19 30.90
CA GLU A 14 -10.17 -47.19 29.92
C GLU A 14 -10.39 -45.79 30.52
N GLU A 15 -9.30 -45.08 30.75
CA GLU A 15 -9.35 -43.65 31.04
C GLU A 15 -9.92 -42.92 29.83
N THR A 16 -11.19 -42.55 29.91
CA THR A 16 -11.80 -41.61 28.97
C THR A 16 -11.06 -40.28 29.06
N LYS A 17 -10.19 -40.01 28.09
CA LYS A 17 -9.58 -38.69 27.90
C LYS A 17 -10.70 -37.67 27.79
N LYS A 18 -10.86 -36.83 28.81
CA LYS A 18 -11.71 -35.65 28.75
C LYS A 18 -11.21 -34.78 27.63
N PRO A 19 -12.07 -34.23 26.75
CA PRO A 19 -11.65 -33.28 25.73
C PRO A 19 -11.06 -32.06 26.44
N VAL A 20 -9.78 -31.80 26.18
CA VAL A 20 -9.14 -30.58 26.65
C VAL A 20 -9.73 -29.45 25.79
N ALA A 21 -10.64 -28.71 26.37
CA ALA A 21 -11.11 -27.48 25.76
C ALA A 21 -9.98 -26.44 25.84
N GLU A 22 -9.26 -26.26 24.75
CA GLU A 22 -8.33 -25.13 24.62
C GLU A 22 -9.16 -23.85 24.40
N ALA A 23 -9.29 -23.07 25.47
CA ALA A 23 -9.84 -21.72 25.34
C ALA A 23 -8.75 -20.78 24.82
N PHE A 24 -8.88 -20.35 23.58
CA PHE A 24 -8.08 -19.26 23.07
C PHE A 24 -8.64 -17.95 23.63
N SER A 25 -7.97 -17.33 24.56
CA SER A 25 -8.25 -15.94 24.91
C SER A 25 -7.48 -15.05 23.93
N PHE A 26 -8.21 -14.34 23.08
CA PHE A 26 -7.63 -13.16 22.46
C PHE A 26 -7.35 -12.19 23.61
N GLY A 27 -6.09 -11.79 23.77
CA GLY A 27 -5.75 -10.77 24.78
C GLY A 27 -6.61 -9.52 24.59
N ASP A 28 -6.70 -8.69 25.61
CA ASP A 28 -7.44 -7.44 25.55
C ASP A 28 -7.05 -6.66 24.30
N PRO A 29 -8.03 -6.03 23.59
CA PRO A 29 -7.74 -5.22 22.42
C PRO A 29 -6.79 -4.10 22.82
N ILE A 30 -5.54 -4.21 22.37
CA ILE A 30 -4.53 -3.18 22.60
C ILE A 30 -4.58 -2.25 21.37
N PRO A 31 -4.71 -0.93 21.55
CA PRO A 31 -4.60 0.02 20.47
C PRO A 31 -3.34 -0.24 19.66
N VAL A 32 -3.44 -0.19 18.35
CA VAL A 32 -2.31 -0.48 17.44
C VAL A 32 -1.13 0.44 17.73
N LEU A 33 -1.41 1.66 18.19
CA LEU A 33 -0.40 2.66 18.58
C LEU A 33 0.38 2.27 19.83
N ASP A 34 -0.24 1.55 20.80
CA ASP A 34 0.44 1.14 22.04
C ASP A 34 1.46 0.01 21.82
N ARG A 35 1.34 -0.72 20.72
CA ARG A 35 2.31 -1.75 20.31
C ARG A 35 3.39 -1.27 19.37
N ARG A 36 3.25 -0.07 18.84
CA ARG A 36 4.26 0.53 17.99
C ARG A 36 5.21 1.30 18.89
N GLU A 37 6.42 0.82 19.00
CA GLU A 37 7.50 1.68 19.43
C GLU A 37 7.51 2.90 18.49
N LEU A 38 7.65 4.10 19.05
CA LEU A 38 7.69 5.36 18.26
C LEU A 38 8.67 5.29 17.08
N LEU A 39 9.68 4.43 17.19
CA LEU A 39 10.68 4.15 16.15
C LEU A 39 10.13 3.34 14.97
N ASP A 40 9.04 2.60 15.15
CA ASP A 40 8.39 1.85 14.06
C ASP A 40 7.41 2.73 13.26
N TYR A 41 7.08 3.90 13.78
CA TYR A 41 6.21 4.87 13.12
C TYR A 41 7.04 5.82 12.26
N VAL A 42 7.75 5.26 11.30
CA VAL A 42 8.43 6.05 10.28
C VAL A 42 7.46 6.21 9.12
N GLU A 43 6.93 7.42 8.95
CA GLU A 43 6.06 7.74 7.80
C GLU A 43 6.77 7.52 6.48
N CYS A 44 8.03 7.93 6.41
CA CYS A 44 8.88 7.74 5.25
C CYS A 44 10.35 7.54 5.66
N VAL A 45 11.07 6.77 4.88
CA VAL A 45 12.51 6.61 5.05
C VAL A 45 13.23 7.68 4.25
N GLN A 46 14.02 8.51 4.94
CA GLN A 46 14.86 9.50 4.27
C GLN A 46 16.02 8.81 3.53
N MET A 47 16.05 8.97 2.22
CA MET A 47 17.16 8.58 1.37
C MET A 47 18.08 9.79 1.09
N ASP A 48 19.06 9.62 0.20
CA ASP A 48 20.02 10.68 -0.12
C ASP A 48 19.37 11.96 -0.67
N ARG A 49 18.33 11.83 -1.49
CA ARG A 49 17.71 12.96 -2.23
C ARG A 49 16.19 13.03 -2.13
N TRP A 50 15.54 11.97 -1.68
CA TRP A 50 14.08 11.85 -1.61
C TRP A 50 13.64 11.03 -0.41
N TYR A 51 12.34 11.06 -0.17
CA TYR A 51 11.68 10.19 0.80
C TYR A 51 11.18 8.92 0.14
N GLU A 52 11.49 7.77 0.74
CA GLU A 52 10.96 6.47 0.33
C GLU A 52 9.78 6.09 1.23
N PRO A 53 8.64 5.69 0.66
CA PRO A 53 7.49 5.28 1.46
C PRO A 53 7.80 4.02 2.28
N PRO A 54 7.21 3.86 3.48
CA PRO A 54 7.44 2.71 4.35
C PRO A 54 6.87 1.41 3.76
N VAL A 55 5.90 1.55 2.86
CA VAL A 55 5.27 0.43 2.14
C VAL A 55 5.80 0.36 0.72
N SER A 56 6.22 -0.82 0.30
CA SER A 56 6.69 -1.04 -1.07
C SER A 56 5.58 -0.79 -2.09
N PHE A 57 5.71 0.24 -2.92
CA PHE A 57 4.77 0.51 -4.00
C PHE A 57 4.79 -0.57 -5.10
N ASP A 58 5.91 -1.27 -5.27
CA ASP A 58 5.96 -2.45 -6.13
C ASP A 58 5.11 -3.60 -5.55
N GLY A 59 5.19 -3.81 -4.24
CA GLY A 59 4.32 -4.73 -3.51
C GLY A 59 2.85 -4.40 -3.67
N LEU A 60 2.46 -3.14 -3.47
CA LEU A 60 1.07 -2.68 -3.67
C LEU A 60 0.57 -2.92 -5.11
N ALA A 61 1.40 -2.60 -6.11
CA ALA A 61 1.04 -2.83 -7.51
C ALA A 61 0.85 -4.32 -7.85
N ARG A 62 1.61 -5.21 -7.23
CA ARG A 62 1.47 -6.66 -7.40
C ARG A 62 0.23 -7.18 -6.68
N THR A 63 0.00 -6.78 -5.44
CA THR A 63 -1.16 -7.22 -4.65
C THR A 63 -2.46 -6.70 -5.23
N PHE A 64 -2.48 -5.51 -5.85
CA PHE A 64 -3.64 -4.99 -6.57
C PHE A 64 -4.17 -5.98 -7.62
N ARG A 65 -3.26 -6.67 -8.34
CA ARG A 65 -3.61 -7.65 -9.36
C ARG A 65 -3.85 -9.07 -8.82
N ALA A 66 -3.29 -9.38 -7.64
CA ALA A 66 -3.35 -10.71 -7.07
C ALA A 66 -4.73 -11.05 -6.47
N ALA A 67 -5.46 -10.06 -5.98
CA ALA A 67 -6.75 -10.25 -5.33
C ALA A 67 -7.89 -9.69 -6.19
N VAL A 68 -8.72 -10.57 -6.74
CA VAL A 68 -9.87 -10.18 -7.57
C VAL A 68 -10.85 -9.30 -6.81
N HIS A 69 -11.07 -9.59 -5.53
CA HIS A 69 -11.98 -8.82 -4.68
C HIS A 69 -11.46 -7.41 -4.34
N HIS A 70 -10.17 -7.15 -4.52
CA HIS A 70 -9.57 -5.84 -4.31
C HIS A 70 -9.54 -5.01 -5.60
N SER A 71 -9.17 -5.61 -6.72
CA SER A 71 -9.08 -4.89 -8.00
C SER A 71 -10.43 -4.46 -8.55
N SER A 72 -11.47 -5.28 -8.37
CA SER A 72 -12.80 -5.00 -8.91
C SER A 72 -13.46 -3.75 -8.31
N PRO A 73 -13.53 -3.54 -6.99
CA PRO A 73 -14.06 -2.30 -6.42
C PRO A 73 -13.27 -1.04 -6.83
N ILE A 74 -11.94 -1.14 -6.93
CA ILE A 74 -11.11 -0.02 -7.38
C ILE A 74 -11.41 0.31 -8.85
N ALA A 75 -11.55 -0.70 -9.71
CA ALA A 75 -11.92 -0.48 -11.10
C ALA A 75 -13.30 0.19 -11.23
N VAL A 76 -14.28 -0.20 -10.43
CA VAL A 76 -15.60 0.46 -10.40
C VAL A 76 -15.49 1.92 -9.96
N LYS A 77 -14.76 2.21 -8.89
CA LYS A 77 -14.52 3.59 -8.43
C LYS A 77 -13.82 4.43 -9.50
N CYS A 78 -12.79 3.87 -10.13
CA CYS A 78 -12.06 4.54 -11.22
C CYS A 78 -13.00 4.85 -12.41
N ASN A 79 -13.85 3.92 -12.80
CA ASN A 79 -14.81 4.11 -13.89
C ASN A 79 -15.85 5.19 -13.56
N ILE A 80 -16.38 5.20 -12.33
CA ILE A 80 -17.33 6.22 -11.89
C ILE A 80 -16.67 7.61 -11.95
N LEU A 81 -15.50 7.78 -11.37
CA LEU A 81 -14.77 9.05 -11.37
C LEU A 81 -14.40 9.49 -12.79
N THR A 82 -13.98 8.56 -13.63
CA THR A 82 -13.65 8.87 -15.03
C THR A 82 -14.88 9.25 -15.85
N SER A 83 -16.05 8.64 -15.57
CA SER A 83 -17.30 8.95 -16.28
C SER A 83 -17.87 10.31 -15.88
N THR A 84 -17.60 10.78 -14.67
CA THR A 84 -18.03 12.10 -14.18
C THR A 84 -17.04 13.21 -14.53
N TYR A 85 -15.87 12.85 -15.09
CA TYR A 85 -14.87 13.84 -15.47
C TYR A 85 -15.32 14.71 -16.65
N ILE A 86 -15.25 16.02 -16.47
CA ILE A 86 -15.47 16.99 -17.54
C ILE A 86 -14.14 17.19 -18.29
N PRO A 87 -14.04 16.82 -19.56
CA PRO A 87 -12.79 16.93 -20.30
C PRO A 87 -12.23 18.35 -20.29
N HIS A 88 -10.93 18.47 -20.05
CA HIS A 88 -10.19 19.74 -20.10
C HIS A 88 -9.15 19.70 -21.23
N PRO A 89 -8.91 20.80 -21.94
CA PRO A 89 -7.94 20.84 -23.05
C PRO A 89 -6.53 20.37 -22.67
N LEU A 90 -6.11 20.61 -21.42
CA LEU A 90 -4.78 20.23 -20.93
C LEU A 90 -4.71 18.82 -20.33
N LEU A 91 -5.85 18.19 -20.01
CA LEU A 91 -5.88 16.88 -19.38
C LEU A 91 -6.88 15.98 -20.09
N SER A 92 -6.38 14.97 -20.77
CA SER A 92 -7.24 14.00 -21.45
C SER A 92 -7.95 13.08 -20.45
N GLN A 93 -9.13 12.57 -20.83
CA GLN A 93 -9.86 11.61 -20.00
C GLN A 93 -9.02 10.36 -19.67
N GLN A 94 -8.18 9.90 -20.59
CA GLN A 94 -7.29 8.78 -20.38
C GLN A 94 -6.20 9.10 -19.35
N ALA A 95 -5.62 10.30 -19.41
CA ALA A 95 -4.64 10.77 -18.42
C ALA A 95 -5.29 10.90 -17.04
N PHE A 96 -6.51 11.45 -16.97
CA PHE A 96 -7.28 11.53 -15.73
C PHE A 96 -7.58 10.14 -15.14
N SER A 97 -7.97 9.17 -15.97
CA SER A 97 -8.22 7.80 -15.50
C SER A 97 -6.97 7.16 -14.87
N ARG A 98 -5.78 7.36 -15.45
CA ARG A 98 -4.51 6.88 -14.88
C ARG A 98 -4.18 7.57 -13.56
N PHE A 99 -4.38 8.88 -13.49
CA PHE A 99 -4.19 9.67 -12.28
C PHE A 99 -5.09 9.19 -11.13
N VAL A 100 -6.37 8.95 -11.42
CA VAL A 100 -7.34 8.40 -10.45
C VAL A 100 -6.95 6.99 -10.01
N GLN A 101 -6.49 6.15 -10.95
CA GLN A 101 -6.06 4.79 -10.61
C GLN A 101 -4.85 4.81 -9.66
N ASP A 102 -3.86 5.66 -9.92
CA ASP A 102 -2.70 5.82 -9.05
C ASP A 102 -3.12 6.27 -7.65
N TYR A 103 -4.02 7.25 -7.55
CA TYR A 103 -4.54 7.71 -6.26
C TYR A 103 -5.25 6.59 -5.48
N LEU A 104 -6.12 5.82 -6.14
CA LEU A 104 -6.88 4.75 -5.50
C LEU A 104 -6.03 3.55 -5.06
N VAL A 105 -4.87 3.34 -5.70
CA VAL A 105 -3.97 2.21 -5.39
C VAL A 105 -2.89 2.61 -4.39
N PHE A 106 -2.32 3.80 -4.54
CA PHE A 106 -1.13 4.22 -3.78
C PHE A 106 -1.44 5.31 -2.74
N GLY A 107 -2.66 5.87 -2.72
CA GLY A 107 -2.98 7.06 -1.91
C GLY A 107 -2.30 8.33 -2.41
N ASN A 108 -1.52 8.24 -3.47
CA ASN A 108 -0.73 9.32 -4.05
C ASN A 108 -0.90 9.35 -5.57
N ALA A 109 -1.04 10.54 -6.13
CA ALA A 109 -1.08 10.72 -7.58
C ALA A 109 -0.39 12.01 -7.99
N TYR A 110 0.27 11.98 -9.14
CA TYR A 110 1.11 13.08 -9.61
C TYR A 110 0.73 13.45 -11.03
N LEU A 111 0.68 14.76 -11.30
CA LEU A 111 0.55 15.32 -12.66
C LEU A 111 1.75 16.21 -12.94
N GLU A 112 2.44 15.93 -14.03
CA GLU A 112 3.51 16.78 -14.55
C GLU A 112 2.95 17.79 -15.54
N LYS A 113 3.26 19.07 -15.35
CA LYS A 113 3.03 20.11 -16.33
C LYS A 113 4.06 20.01 -17.46
N ARG A 114 3.61 19.70 -18.65
CA ARG A 114 4.43 19.82 -19.86
C ARG A 114 4.34 21.23 -20.41
N THR A 115 5.48 21.89 -20.55
CA THR A 115 5.55 23.26 -21.05
C THR A 115 6.27 23.31 -22.38
N ASN A 116 5.90 24.29 -23.20
CA ASN A 116 6.64 24.62 -24.41
C ASN A 116 7.91 25.45 -24.08
N ARG A 117 8.68 25.81 -25.10
CA ARG A 117 9.90 26.63 -24.93
C ARG A 117 9.63 28.04 -24.40
N PHE A 118 8.38 28.53 -24.52
CA PHE A 118 7.94 29.84 -24.02
C PHE A 118 7.39 29.79 -22.59
N GLY A 119 7.35 28.59 -21.96
CA GLY A 119 6.83 28.41 -20.60
C GLY A 119 5.32 28.22 -20.53
N GLU A 120 4.60 28.16 -21.66
CA GLU A 120 3.17 27.89 -21.67
C GLU A 120 2.88 26.43 -21.45
N VAL A 121 1.85 26.11 -20.64
CA VAL A 121 1.45 24.73 -20.36
C VAL A 121 0.73 24.15 -21.57
N ILE A 122 1.25 23.05 -22.12
CA ILE A 122 0.70 22.36 -23.28
C ILE A 122 -0.22 21.21 -22.83
N SER A 123 0.21 20.43 -21.84
CA SER A 123 -0.53 19.28 -21.33
C SER A 123 -0.19 18.98 -19.88
N LEU A 124 -1.07 18.24 -19.22
CA LEU A 124 -0.86 17.63 -17.92
C LEU A 124 -0.76 16.11 -18.13
N GLU A 125 0.37 15.55 -17.76
CA GLU A 125 0.64 14.12 -17.92
C GLU A 125 0.77 13.44 -16.55
N PRO A 126 0.14 12.28 -16.33
CA PRO A 126 0.29 11.55 -15.09
C PRO A 126 1.73 11.00 -14.96
N ALA A 127 2.42 11.40 -13.89
CA ALA A 127 3.67 10.80 -13.50
C ALA A 127 3.36 9.60 -12.60
N LEU A 128 3.83 8.41 -12.98
CA LEU A 128 3.48 7.16 -12.30
C LEU A 128 3.85 7.20 -10.82
N ALA A 129 2.87 7.12 -9.92
CA ALA A 129 3.07 7.18 -8.48
C ALA A 129 4.01 6.09 -7.98
N LYS A 130 3.99 4.91 -8.62
CA LYS A 130 4.91 3.81 -8.32
C LYS A 130 6.39 4.24 -8.31
N TYR A 131 6.79 5.14 -9.20
CA TYR A 131 8.17 5.57 -9.38
C TYR A 131 8.44 7.00 -8.94
N THR A 132 7.41 7.77 -8.65
CA THR A 132 7.56 9.17 -8.25
C THR A 132 7.80 9.25 -6.74
N ARG A 133 8.80 10.05 -6.35
CA ARG A 133 9.19 10.29 -4.96
C ARG A 133 9.27 11.77 -4.69
N ARG A 134 8.90 12.19 -3.49
CA ARG A 134 9.04 13.57 -3.04
C ARG A 134 10.45 13.82 -2.56
N GLY A 135 11.04 14.93 -2.93
CA GLY A 135 12.38 15.34 -2.52
C GLY A 135 12.43 15.82 -1.08
N LEU A 136 13.63 15.88 -0.52
CA LEU A 136 13.87 16.30 0.88
C LEU A 136 13.46 17.75 1.16
N ASP A 137 13.44 18.58 0.13
CA ASP A 137 12.97 19.97 0.21
C ASP A 137 11.44 20.11 0.13
N LEU A 138 10.71 19.00 0.02
CA LEU A 138 9.26 18.90 -0.08
C LEU A 138 8.65 19.60 -1.32
N GLU A 139 9.47 20.22 -2.15
CA GLU A 139 9.03 20.96 -3.34
C GLU A 139 9.49 20.33 -4.65
N THR A 140 10.54 19.50 -4.59
CA THR A 140 11.04 18.76 -5.76
C THR A 140 10.48 17.35 -5.80
N TYR A 141 10.47 16.79 -6.99
CA TYR A 141 10.03 15.41 -7.22
C TYR A 141 11.04 14.68 -8.07
N TRP A 142 11.17 13.38 -7.81
CA TRP A 142 12.12 12.50 -8.47
C TRP A 142 11.39 11.32 -9.09
N PHE A 143 11.76 10.97 -10.29
CA PHE A 143 11.35 9.72 -10.91
C PHE A 143 12.45 8.68 -10.68
N VAL A 144 12.16 7.69 -9.83
CA VAL A 144 13.12 6.69 -9.37
C VAL A 144 12.69 5.32 -9.88
N GLN A 145 13.35 4.86 -10.93
CA GLN A 145 13.17 3.50 -11.41
C GLN A 145 14.36 2.66 -10.94
N TYR A 146 14.10 1.68 -10.09
CA TYR A 146 15.15 0.78 -9.60
C TYR A 146 15.61 -0.15 -10.73
N SER A 147 16.59 0.33 -11.48
CA SER A 147 17.29 -0.42 -12.52
C SER A 147 18.77 -0.14 -12.38
N LEU A 148 19.61 -1.14 -12.66
CA LEU A 148 21.07 -1.03 -12.59
C LEU A 148 21.65 0.04 -13.54
N THR A 149 20.89 0.46 -14.53
CA THR A 149 21.35 1.37 -15.60
C THR A 149 20.66 2.71 -15.64
N THR A 150 19.53 2.88 -14.90
CA THR A 150 18.73 4.09 -15.01
C THR A 150 19.06 5.03 -13.85
N GLN A 151 19.54 6.23 -14.20
CA GLN A 151 19.74 7.32 -13.22
C GLN A 151 18.39 7.91 -12.81
N PRO A 152 18.20 8.29 -11.53
CA PRO A 152 17.02 9.01 -11.09
C PRO A 152 16.88 10.33 -11.87
N TYR A 153 15.66 10.62 -12.33
CA TYR A 153 15.35 11.85 -13.04
C TYR A 153 14.64 12.82 -12.10
N GLN A 154 15.12 14.06 -12.03
CA GLN A 154 14.48 15.11 -11.26
C GLN A 154 13.52 15.90 -12.16
N PHE A 155 12.28 16.02 -11.72
CA PHE A 155 11.31 16.91 -12.39
C PHE A 155 11.69 18.37 -12.18
N THR A 156 11.33 19.22 -13.15
CA THR A 156 11.50 20.66 -12.97
C THR A 156 10.68 21.16 -11.79
N LYS A 157 11.30 21.90 -10.89
CA LYS A 157 10.65 22.45 -9.69
C LYS A 157 9.40 23.24 -10.07
N GLY A 158 8.31 22.97 -9.34
CA GLY A 158 7.01 23.61 -9.57
C GLY A 158 6.21 23.06 -10.77
N ASN A 159 6.73 22.05 -11.47
CA ASN A 159 6.02 21.41 -12.58
C ASN A 159 5.24 20.16 -12.22
N VAL A 160 5.31 19.70 -10.98
CA VAL A 160 4.57 18.53 -10.49
C VAL A 160 3.49 18.97 -9.54
N PHE A 161 2.25 18.58 -9.83
CA PHE A 161 1.14 18.63 -8.89
C PHE A 161 1.05 17.28 -8.19
N HIS A 162 1.01 17.29 -6.87
CA HIS A 162 0.89 16.10 -6.03
C HIS A 162 -0.45 16.12 -5.31
N LEU A 163 -1.24 15.07 -5.51
CA LEU A 163 -2.44 14.77 -4.76
C LEU A 163 -2.12 13.61 -3.82
N MET A 164 -2.26 13.83 -2.53
CA MET A 164 -2.12 12.80 -1.50
C MET A 164 -3.35 12.76 -0.62
N GLU A 165 -3.59 11.62 0.01
CA GLU A 165 -4.64 11.49 1.02
C GLU A 165 -4.20 12.26 2.27
N PRO A 166 -5.04 13.19 2.77
CA PRO A 166 -4.69 13.94 3.96
C PRO A 166 -4.75 13.02 5.19
N ASP A 167 -3.66 12.96 5.93
CA ASP A 167 -3.59 12.34 7.26
C ASP A 167 -3.17 13.41 8.27
N ILE A 168 -3.75 13.36 9.47
CA ILE A 168 -3.47 14.33 10.55
C ILE A 168 -2.01 14.27 10.98
N ASN A 169 -1.39 13.10 10.88
CA ASN A 169 -0.01 12.88 11.31
C ASN A 169 0.98 12.89 10.13
N GLN A 170 0.50 13.12 8.91
CA GLN A 170 1.33 13.05 7.71
C GLN A 170 1.88 14.44 7.37
N GLU A 171 3.18 14.58 7.45
CA GLU A 171 3.91 15.80 7.07
C GLU A 171 4.53 15.72 5.68
N ILE A 172 4.64 14.48 5.12
CA ILE A 172 5.40 14.20 3.89
C ILE A 172 4.53 13.47 2.87
#